data_ebfb53a1968be55df9cb2473b2eb936b
#
_entry.id   ebfb53a1968be55df9cb2473b2eb936b
#
_cell.length_a   1.000
_cell.length_b   1.000
_cell.length_c   1.000
_cell.angle_alpha   90.00
_cell.angle_beta   90.00
_cell.angle_gamma   90.00
#
_symmetry.space_group_name_H-M   'P 1'
#
loop_
_entity.id
_entity.type
_entity.pdbx_description
1 polymer ?
#
loop_
_entity_poly.entity_id
_entity_poly.type
_entity_poly.pdbx_seq_one_letter_code
_entity_poly.pdbx_strand_id
1 'polypeptide(L)'
;MSKIFFNKLFIIQSLADSDRKTGTELENKINVWAKVNQTPIQAVLFNVETKEEWEATWNGIYTSIRDCANIPIIHLVMHGNENYVGIKKGYGGLVPLSELFDKVRKANELSRNNIFLSMAVCKGLNVIRSLSVSEHMPFCGLLASEDTLSNDESLKNYELFYMSFFTKRNIDEAKAELLATGIHPELYKLSKPEEIFMNAMCGYLESQSKDDKIEERAKTIANMGKIDIRDEQEWKDFVERVRKLVKEEDEKHYQLYVQTFFMFNLYPEIEDRFQVPKTLAEFKEIAKNEGIDLY
;
A
#
# COMPACT_ATOMS: atom_id res chain seq x y z
N MET A 1 4.11 0.72 -16.57
CA MET A 1 5.00 0.10 -15.53
C MET A 1 6.12 -0.66 -16.20
N SER A 2 7.37 -0.48 -15.77
CA SER A 2 8.47 -1.37 -16.14
C SER A 2 8.13 -2.80 -15.72
N LYS A 3 8.52 -3.79 -16.54
CA LYS A 3 8.21 -5.20 -16.25
C LYS A 3 8.95 -5.62 -14.97
N ILE A 4 8.24 -5.70 -13.85
CA ILE A 4 8.77 -6.28 -12.62
C ILE A 4 8.67 -7.81 -12.75
N PHE A 5 9.78 -8.49 -12.54
CA PHE A 5 9.83 -9.95 -12.60
C PHE A 5 9.79 -10.51 -11.18
N PHE A 6 8.62 -10.90 -10.73
CA PHE A 6 8.51 -11.65 -9.49
C PHE A 6 8.99 -13.10 -9.72
N ASN A 7 9.76 -13.61 -8.79
CA ASN A 7 10.29 -14.98 -8.84
C ASN A 7 9.87 -15.82 -7.63
N LYS A 8 9.23 -15.23 -6.62
CA LYS A 8 8.71 -15.90 -5.44
C LYS A 8 7.29 -15.43 -5.12
N LEU A 9 6.48 -16.37 -4.64
CA LEU A 9 5.20 -16.10 -4.00
C LEU A 9 5.30 -16.60 -2.55
N PHE A 10 5.50 -15.70 -1.60
CA PHE A 10 5.46 -16.04 -0.18
C PHE A 10 4.03 -15.97 0.32
N ILE A 11 3.49 -17.10 0.76
CA ILE A 11 2.16 -17.23 1.32
C ILE A 11 2.30 -17.33 2.83
N ILE A 12 1.79 -16.36 3.56
CA ILE A 12 1.75 -16.36 5.02
C ILE A 12 0.32 -16.73 5.42
N GLN A 13 0.15 -17.95 5.92
CA GLN A 13 -1.14 -18.48 6.34
C GLN A 13 -1.23 -18.51 7.85
N SER A 14 -2.32 -17.97 8.39
CA SER A 14 -2.64 -18.04 9.81
C SER A 14 -4.15 -18.27 10.01
N LEU A 15 -4.54 -19.52 10.04
CA LEU A 15 -5.93 -19.96 10.08
C LEU A 15 -6.14 -20.93 11.25
N ALA A 16 -7.34 -20.94 11.86
CA ALA A 16 -7.69 -21.93 12.87
C ALA A 16 -7.70 -23.36 12.29
N ASP A 17 -7.60 -24.36 13.15
CA ASP A 17 -7.54 -25.77 12.70
C ASP A 17 -8.82 -26.19 11.96
N SER A 18 -9.97 -25.59 12.31
CA SER A 18 -11.25 -25.80 11.66
C SER A 18 -11.41 -25.10 10.32
N ASP A 19 -10.53 -24.15 9.99
CA ASP A 19 -10.64 -23.37 8.77
C ASP A 19 -10.03 -24.13 7.58
N ARG A 20 -10.62 -23.92 6.41
CA ARG A 20 -10.04 -24.44 5.17
C ARG A 20 -8.69 -23.80 4.89
N LYS A 21 -7.66 -24.59 4.64
CA LYS A 21 -6.28 -24.14 4.44
C LYS A 21 -6.06 -23.66 3.00
N THR A 22 -6.72 -22.56 2.63
CA THR A 22 -6.70 -22.01 1.26
C THR A 22 -5.32 -21.57 0.80
N GLY A 23 -4.43 -21.13 1.69
CA GLY A 23 -3.04 -20.81 1.37
C GLY A 23 -2.25 -22.06 0.98
N THR A 24 -2.45 -23.18 1.67
CA THR A 24 -1.83 -24.49 1.32
C THR A 24 -2.30 -24.97 -0.04
N GLU A 25 -3.61 -24.84 -0.33
CA GLU A 25 -4.16 -25.22 -1.62
C GLU A 25 -3.62 -24.34 -2.75
N LEU A 26 -3.51 -23.03 -2.51
CA LEU A 26 -2.96 -22.09 -3.48
C LEU A 26 -1.48 -22.37 -3.78
N GLU A 27 -0.66 -22.62 -2.73
CA GLU A 27 0.75 -23.01 -2.91
C GLU A 27 0.88 -24.21 -3.85
N ASN A 28 0.14 -25.28 -3.56
CA ASN A 28 0.17 -26.52 -4.34
C ASN A 28 -0.23 -26.25 -5.81
N LYS A 29 -1.31 -25.52 -6.02
CA LYS A 29 -1.81 -25.18 -7.37
C LYS A 29 -0.78 -24.37 -8.16
N ILE A 30 -0.20 -23.34 -7.57
CA ILE A 30 0.79 -22.48 -8.23
C ILE A 30 2.08 -23.27 -8.53
N ASN A 31 2.57 -24.12 -7.61
CA ASN A 31 3.77 -24.91 -7.84
C ASN A 31 3.56 -25.99 -8.92
N VAL A 32 2.39 -26.63 -8.98
CA VAL A 32 2.04 -27.56 -10.06
C VAL A 32 1.96 -26.83 -11.40
N TRP A 33 1.26 -25.68 -11.43
CA TRP A 33 1.15 -24.84 -12.64
C TRP A 33 2.52 -24.37 -13.13
N ALA A 34 3.38 -23.88 -12.22
CA ALA A 34 4.73 -23.42 -12.54
C ALA A 34 5.59 -24.53 -13.15
N LYS A 35 5.50 -25.76 -12.60
CA LYS A 35 6.20 -26.92 -13.14
C LYS A 35 5.71 -27.27 -14.56
N VAL A 36 4.41 -27.31 -14.78
CA VAL A 36 3.82 -27.62 -16.10
C VAL A 36 4.21 -26.58 -17.13
N ASN A 37 4.21 -25.29 -16.76
CA ASN A 37 4.50 -24.18 -17.67
C ASN A 37 6.01 -23.82 -17.70
N GLN A 38 6.85 -24.57 -17.02
CA GLN A 38 8.31 -24.35 -16.96
C GLN A 38 8.70 -22.91 -16.57
N THR A 39 7.95 -22.30 -15.64
CA THR A 39 8.23 -20.96 -15.15
C THR A 39 9.15 -21.01 -13.94
N PRO A 40 10.00 -19.99 -13.69
CA PRO A 40 10.89 -19.96 -12.53
C PRO A 40 10.17 -19.59 -11.22
N ILE A 41 8.85 -19.42 -11.24
CA ILE A 41 8.08 -19.04 -10.05
C ILE A 41 8.04 -20.20 -9.06
N GLN A 42 8.24 -19.86 -7.79
CA GLN A 42 8.08 -20.80 -6.68
C GLN A 42 7.17 -20.17 -5.62
N ALA A 43 6.09 -20.85 -5.28
CA ALA A 43 5.30 -20.54 -4.10
C ALA A 43 5.91 -21.24 -2.86
N VAL A 44 5.97 -20.50 -1.76
CA VAL A 44 6.50 -20.98 -0.46
C VAL A 44 5.50 -20.60 0.62
N LEU A 45 5.01 -21.62 1.35
CA LEU A 45 4.05 -21.44 2.42
C LEU A 45 4.74 -21.30 3.78
N PHE A 46 4.30 -20.33 4.56
CA PHE A 46 4.60 -20.17 5.98
C PHE A 46 3.30 -20.32 6.77
N ASN A 47 3.21 -21.36 7.60
CA ASN A 47 2.13 -21.49 8.57
C ASN A 47 2.56 -20.78 9.86
N VAL A 48 1.74 -19.82 10.31
CA VAL A 48 2.03 -18.98 11.46
C VAL A 48 0.93 -19.17 12.50
N GLU A 49 1.29 -19.66 13.67
CA GLU A 49 0.38 -19.89 14.79
C GLU A 49 0.68 -19.01 16.01
N THR A 50 1.91 -18.49 16.08
CA THR A 50 2.39 -17.67 17.19
C THR A 50 3.06 -16.37 16.72
N LYS A 51 3.25 -15.43 17.64
CA LYS A 51 4.00 -14.18 17.36
C LYS A 51 5.46 -14.47 17.03
N GLU A 52 6.06 -15.45 17.66
CA GLU A 52 7.46 -15.87 17.42
C GLU A 52 7.62 -16.40 15.99
N GLU A 53 6.67 -17.22 15.52
CA GLU A 53 6.67 -17.71 14.14
C GLU A 53 6.41 -16.59 13.14
N TRP A 54 5.55 -15.62 13.49
CA TRP A 54 5.34 -14.42 12.70
C TRP A 54 6.67 -13.65 12.50
N GLU A 55 7.40 -13.38 13.58
CA GLU A 55 8.69 -12.69 13.51
C GLU A 55 9.73 -13.52 12.73
N ALA A 56 9.79 -14.82 12.96
CA ALA A 56 10.70 -15.71 12.24
C ALA A 56 10.40 -15.74 10.73
N THR A 57 9.11 -15.73 10.34
CA THR A 57 8.68 -15.69 8.94
C THR A 57 9.17 -14.42 8.26
N TRP A 58 8.96 -13.25 8.87
CA TRP A 58 9.43 -11.98 8.30
C TRP A 58 10.95 -11.91 8.20
N ASN A 59 11.67 -12.41 9.20
CA ASN A 59 13.13 -12.49 9.14
C ASN A 59 13.60 -13.41 7.99
N GLY A 60 12.92 -14.53 7.75
CA GLY A 60 13.18 -15.41 6.61
C GLY A 60 12.93 -14.72 5.27
N ILE A 61 11.84 -13.96 5.14
CA ILE A 61 11.53 -13.16 3.95
C ILE A 61 12.62 -12.11 3.69
N TYR A 62 13.03 -11.35 4.71
CA TYR A 62 14.09 -10.34 4.59
C TYR A 62 15.42 -10.95 4.14
N THR A 63 15.79 -12.08 4.73
CA THR A 63 16.99 -12.84 4.34
C THR A 63 16.89 -13.31 2.89
N SER A 64 15.75 -13.81 2.48
CA SER A 64 15.52 -14.26 1.10
C SER A 64 15.64 -13.11 0.08
N ILE A 65 15.13 -11.93 0.40
CA ILE A 65 15.26 -10.75 -0.47
C ILE A 65 16.72 -10.30 -0.56
N ARG A 66 17.36 -10.13 0.60
CA ARG A 66 18.72 -9.57 0.69
C ARG A 66 19.78 -10.50 0.12
N ASP A 67 19.72 -11.79 0.48
CA ASP A 67 20.84 -12.71 0.24
C ASP A 67 20.63 -13.56 -1.03
N CYS A 68 19.38 -13.72 -1.48
CA CYS A 68 19.04 -14.52 -2.67
C CYS A 68 18.49 -13.68 -3.85
N ALA A 69 18.47 -12.34 -3.71
CA ALA A 69 17.92 -11.42 -4.71
C ALA A 69 16.49 -11.80 -5.17
N ASN A 70 15.69 -12.37 -4.27
CA ASN A 70 14.31 -12.67 -4.58
C ASN A 70 13.47 -11.39 -4.63
N ILE A 71 12.58 -11.33 -5.61
CA ILE A 71 11.57 -10.27 -5.75
C ILE A 71 10.21 -10.94 -5.52
N PRO A 72 9.69 -10.93 -4.28
CA PRO A 72 8.52 -11.69 -3.93
C PRO A 72 7.22 -10.90 -4.12
N ILE A 73 6.16 -11.67 -4.38
CA ILE A 73 4.80 -11.32 -3.98
C ILE A 73 4.62 -11.86 -2.55
N ILE A 74 4.02 -11.06 -1.69
CA ILE A 74 3.62 -11.47 -0.34
C ILE A 74 2.10 -11.63 -0.34
N HIS A 75 1.62 -12.82 -0.04
CA HIS A 75 0.20 -13.16 0.01
C HIS A 75 -0.20 -13.55 1.44
N LEU A 76 -1.12 -12.79 2.02
CA LEU A 76 -1.62 -13.03 3.37
C LEU A 76 -2.93 -13.80 3.33
N VAL A 77 -3.00 -14.92 4.06
CA VAL A 77 -4.20 -15.74 4.22
C VAL A 77 -4.50 -15.87 5.71
N MET A 78 -5.32 -14.97 6.23
CA MET A 78 -5.61 -14.90 7.64
C MET A 78 -6.91 -14.15 7.93
N HIS A 79 -7.46 -14.32 9.12
CA HIS A 79 -8.56 -13.50 9.56
C HIS A 79 -8.11 -12.07 9.83
N GLY A 80 -9.01 -11.12 9.65
CA GLY A 80 -8.72 -9.73 9.95
C GLY A 80 -9.96 -8.85 9.85
N ASN A 81 -9.74 -7.59 10.10
CA ASN A 81 -10.73 -6.53 9.91
C ASN A 81 -10.01 -5.23 9.50
N GLU A 82 -10.70 -4.12 9.63
CA GLU A 82 -10.20 -2.79 9.28
C GLU A 82 -9.02 -2.26 10.13
N ASN A 83 -8.66 -2.92 11.25
CA ASN A 83 -7.65 -2.43 12.19
C ASN A 83 -6.49 -3.41 12.42
N TYR A 84 -6.72 -4.72 12.22
CA TYR A 84 -5.70 -5.74 12.51
C TYR A 84 -5.89 -7.02 11.69
N VAL A 85 -4.84 -7.82 11.63
CA VAL A 85 -4.87 -9.23 11.24
C VAL A 85 -4.66 -10.13 12.46
N GLY A 86 -5.28 -11.31 12.47
CA GLY A 86 -5.25 -12.24 13.61
C GLY A 86 -4.35 -13.44 13.34
N ILE A 87 -3.41 -13.68 14.24
CA ILE A 87 -2.60 -14.90 14.23
C ILE A 87 -3.44 -16.00 14.85
N LYS A 88 -3.58 -17.12 14.11
CA LYS A 88 -4.39 -18.28 14.49
C LYS A 88 -5.75 -17.89 15.09
N LYS A 89 -6.49 -17.02 14.35
CA LYS A 89 -7.81 -16.51 14.75
C LYS A 89 -7.81 -15.83 16.14
N GLY A 90 -6.73 -15.13 16.48
CA GLY A 90 -6.57 -14.39 17.72
C GLY A 90 -5.96 -15.18 18.88
N TYR A 91 -5.81 -16.50 18.79
CA TYR A 91 -5.10 -17.28 19.82
C TYR A 91 -3.61 -16.97 19.87
N GLY A 92 -2.98 -16.71 18.72
CA GLY A 92 -1.59 -16.28 18.60
C GLY A 92 -1.41 -14.76 18.74
N GLY A 93 -2.50 -14.00 18.90
CA GLY A 93 -2.50 -12.58 19.06
C GLY A 93 -3.07 -11.79 17.87
N LEU A 94 -3.21 -10.49 18.07
CA LEU A 94 -3.61 -9.54 17.04
C LEU A 94 -2.40 -8.74 16.58
N VAL A 95 -2.26 -8.56 15.28
CA VAL A 95 -1.22 -7.72 14.66
C VAL A 95 -1.92 -6.49 14.11
N PRO A 96 -1.67 -5.30 14.69
CA PRO A 96 -2.16 -4.04 14.13
C PRO A 96 -1.70 -3.87 12.68
N LEU A 97 -2.54 -3.23 11.84
CA LEU A 97 -2.16 -2.99 10.45
C LEU A 97 -0.90 -2.12 10.32
N SER A 98 -0.65 -1.22 11.27
CA SER A 98 0.60 -0.44 11.33
C SER A 98 1.84 -1.35 11.49
N GLU A 99 1.78 -2.34 12.41
CA GLU A 99 2.86 -3.32 12.59
C GLU A 99 3.07 -4.17 11.34
N LEU A 100 1.98 -4.62 10.70
CA LEU A 100 2.06 -5.33 9.42
C LEU A 100 2.76 -4.46 8.36
N PHE A 101 2.38 -3.18 8.26
CA PHE A 101 3.01 -2.29 7.28
C PHE A 101 4.47 -2.03 7.53
N ASP A 102 4.89 -1.93 8.78
CA ASP A 102 6.31 -1.80 9.09
C ASP A 102 7.10 -3.02 8.60
N LYS A 103 6.52 -4.22 8.72
CA LYS A 103 7.13 -5.44 8.18
C LYS A 103 7.19 -5.42 6.65
N VAL A 104 6.07 -5.09 5.99
CA VAL A 104 6.01 -5.05 4.52
C VAL A 104 6.89 -3.93 3.98
N ARG A 105 6.89 -2.75 4.60
CA ARG A 105 7.75 -1.60 4.23
C ARG A 105 9.21 -1.97 4.27
N LYS A 106 9.66 -2.63 5.35
CA LYS A 106 11.04 -3.12 5.44
C LYS A 106 11.39 -4.10 4.31
N ALA A 107 10.48 -5.01 3.95
CA ALA A 107 10.67 -5.90 2.80
C ALA A 107 10.74 -5.10 1.49
N ASN A 108 9.87 -4.07 1.35
CA ASN A 108 9.81 -3.24 0.15
C ASN A 108 11.06 -2.37 -0.03
N GLU A 109 11.61 -1.84 1.06
CA GLU A 109 12.91 -1.15 1.06
C GLU A 109 14.02 -2.10 0.62
N LEU A 110 14.14 -3.27 1.22
CA LEU A 110 15.15 -4.28 0.84
C LEU A 110 15.04 -4.71 -0.63
N SER A 111 13.83 -4.73 -1.18
CA SER A 111 13.57 -5.12 -2.58
C SER A 111 13.63 -3.94 -3.56
N ARG A 112 13.99 -2.73 -3.12
CA ARG A 112 14.01 -1.50 -3.93
C ARG A 112 12.65 -1.19 -4.56
N ASN A 113 11.63 -1.12 -3.69
CA ASN A 113 10.23 -0.87 -4.06
C ASN A 113 9.68 -1.88 -5.08
N ASN A 114 9.84 -3.18 -4.79
CA ASN A 114 9.39 -4.28 -5.64
C ASN A 114 8.47 -5.29 -4.94
N ILE A 115 7.94 -5.00 -3.74
CA ILE A 115 6.99 -5.90 -3.09
C ILE A 115 5.59 -5.67 -3.66
N PHE A 116 4.97 -6.72 -4.16
CA PHE A 116 3.54 -6.75 -4.39
C PHE A 116 2.86 -7.45 -3.21
N LEU A 117 1.90 -6.77 -2.59
CA LEU A 117 1.12 -7.31 -1.49
C LEU A 117 -0.23 -7.79 -2.00
N SER A 118 -0.65 -8.98 -1.62
CA SER A 118 -2.03 -9.41 -1.81
C SER A 118 -2.60 -9.95 -0.50
N MET A 119 -3.87 -9.65 -0.25
CA MET A 119 -4.49 -9.91 1.04
C MET A 119 -5.81 -10.66 0.88
N ALA A 120 -5.77 -11.98 1.12
CA ALA A 120 -6.95 -12.81 1.35
C ALA A 120 -7.40 -12.64 2.81
N VAL A 121 -7.74 -11.42 3.16
CA VAL A 121 -8.15 -10.96 4.49
C VAL A 121 -9.44 -10.18 4.33
N CYS A 122 -10.42 -10.42 5.21
CA CYS A 122 -11.68 -9.68 5.19
C CYS A 122 -11.41 -8.17 5.33
N LYS A 123 -12.01 -7.37 4.45
CA LYS A 123 -11.83 -5.91 4.40
C LYS A 123 -10.36 -5.46 4.25
N GLY A 124 -9.52 -6.29 3.63
CA GLY A 124 -8.10 -6.04 3.49
C GLY A 124 -7.76 -4.72 2.79
N LEU A 125 -8.67 -4.16 1.98
CA LEU A 125 -8.45 -2.88 1.30
C LEU A 125 -8.44 -1.68 2.26
N ASN A 126 -9.09 -1.77 3.43
CA ASN A 126 -9.11 -0.66 4.41
C ASN A 126 -7.70 -0.27 4.90
N VAL A 127 -6.77 -1.15 4.73
CA VAL A 127 -5.34 -0.97 4.99
C VAL A 127 -4.78 0.32 4.32
N ILE A 128 -5.29 0.71 3.15
CA ILE A 128 -4.85 1.92 2.43
C ILE A 128 -5.10 3.20 3.24
N ARG A 129 -6.14 3.22 4.08
CA ARG A 129 -6.53 4.41 4.86
C ARG A 129 -5.51 4.81 5.93
N SER A 130 -4.63 3.89 6.31
CA SER A 130 -3.59 4.14 7.32
C SER A 130 -2.24 4.56 6.71
N LEU A 131 -2.15 4.67 5.39
CA LEU A 131 -0.92 5.07 4.71
C LEU A 131 -0.72 6.59 4.75
N SER A 132 0.52 7.01 5.01
CA SER A 132 0.93 8.40 5.02
C SER A 132 1.85 8.71 3.85
N VAL A 133 1.66 9.86 3.21
CA VAL A 133 2.55 10.35 2.15
C VAL A 133 3.96 10.69 2.66
N SER A 134 4.11 10.89 3.97
CA SER A 134 5.40 11.19 4.60
C SER A 134 6.25 9.96 4.92
N GLU A 135 5.76 8.76 4.61
CA GLU A 135 6.45 7.49 4.84
C GLU A 135 6.71 6.76 3.53
N HIS A 136 7.71 5.88 3.51
CA HIS A 136 7.93 4.98 2.37
C HIS A 136 6.71 4.09 2.14
N MET A 137 6.29 3.96 0.88
CA MET A 137 5.21 3.05 0.51
C MET A 137 5.57 1.61 0.90
N PRO A 138 4.70 0.86 1.61
CA PRO A 138 5.02 -0.50 2.04
C PRO A 138 5.02 -1.53 0.89
N PHE A 139 4.48 -1.20 -0.28
CA PHE A 139 4.39 -2.11 -1.43
C PHE A 139 4.32 -1.34 -2.76
N CYS A 140 4.74 -1.96 -3.86
CA CYS A 140 4.61 -1.41 -5.21
C CYS A 140 3.27 -1.75 -5.88
N GLY A 141 2.35 -2.36 -5.18
CA GLY A 141 0.99 -2.69 -5.61
C GLY A 141 0.28 -3.53 -4.57
N LEU A 142 -1.04 -3.37 -4.48
CA LEU A 142 -1.90 -4.10 -3.54
C LEU A 142 -3.08 -4.72 -4.29
N LEU A 143 -3.32 -6.02 -4.08
CA LEU A 143 -4.59 -6.67 -4.42
C LEU A 143 -5.28 -7.11 -3.12
N ALA A 144 -6.44 -6.54 -2.85
CA ALA A 144 -7.21 -6.85 -1.66
C ALA A 144 -8.72 -6.75 -1.91
N SER A 145 -9.53 -7.29 -1.00
CA SER A 145 -10.98 -7.16 -1.07
C SER A 145 -11.48 -6.03 -0.17
N GLU A 146 -12.58 -5.41 -0.61
CA GLU A 146 -13.32 -4.42 0.18
C GLU A 146 -14.24 -5.07 1.22
N ASP A 147 -14.59 -6.35 1.04
CA ASP A 147 -15.58 -7.03 1.86
C ASP A 147 -15.08 -8.38 2.37
N THR A 148 -15.97 -9.09 3.05
CA THR A 148 -15.74 -10.44 3.52
C THR A 148 -15.72 -11.43 2.35
N LEU A 149 -14.72 -12.28 2.30
CA LEU A 149 -14.54 -13.27 1.24
C LEU A 149 -14.93 -14.67 1.74
N SER A 150 -15.61 -15.44 0.91
CA SER A 150 -15.70 -16.88 1.12
C SER A 150 -14.36 -17.58 0.76
N ASN A 151 -14.11 -18.72 1.38
CA ASN A 151 -12.87 -19.46 1.12
C ASN A 151 -12.76 -19.94 -0.35
N ASP A 152 -13.87 -20.37 -0.95
CA ASP A 152 -13.90 -20.86 -2.33
C ASP A 152 -13.65 -19.74 -3.34
N GLU A 153 -14.30 -18.60 -3.15
CA GLU A 153 -14.13 -17.42 -3.98
C GLU A 153 -12.71 -16.88 -3.89
N SER A 154 -12.21 -16.73 -2.67
CA SER A 154 -10.87 -16.24 -2.41
C SER A 154 -9.82 -17.12 -3.11
N LEU A 155 -9.85 -18.43 -2.88
CA LEU A 155 -8.90 -19.36 -3.49
C LEU A 155 -8.96 -19.28 -5.02
N LYS A 156 -10.16 -19.35 -5.62
CA LYS A 156 -10.32 -19.33 -7.08
C LYS A 156 -9.85 -18.03 -7.69
N ASN A 157 -10.18 -16.89 -7.09
CA ASN A 157 -9.85 -15.58 -7.62
C ASN A 157 -8.35 -15.28 -7.53
N TYR A 158 -7.68 -15.64 -6.43
CA TYR A 158 -6.22 -15.49 -6.35
C TYR A 158 -5.49 -16.48 -7.26
N GLU A 159 -5.98 -17.71 -7.43
CA GLU A 159 -5.45 -18.66 -8.41
C GLU A 159 -5.51 -18.08 -9.82
N LEU A 160 -6.67 -17.60 -10.26
CA LEU A 160 -6.87 -16.96 -11.57
C LEU A 160 -5.94 -15.77 -11.76
N PHE A 161 -5.89 -14.87 -10.78
CA PHE A 161 -5.03 -13.71 -10.83
C PHE A 161 -3.56 -14.09 -11.01
N TYR A 162 -3.04 -14.99 -10.18
CA TYR A 162 -1.63 -15.37 -10.24
C TYR A 162 -1.27 -16.11 -11.53
N MET A 163 -2.08 -17.06 -11.96
CA MET A 163 -1.82 -17.79 -13.21
C MET A 163 -1.80 -16.84 -14.41
N SER A 164 -2.76 -15.90 -14.47
CA SER A 164 -2.78 -14.88 -15.52
C SER A 164 -1.58 -13.95 -15.41
N PHE A 165 -1.27 -13.47 -14.19
CA PHE A 165 -0.16 -12.55 -13.96
C PHE A 165 1.20 -13.16 -14.33
N PHE A 166 1.46 -14.39 -13.92
CA PHE A 166 2.71 -15.07 -14.23
C PHE A 166 2.85 -15.44 -15.71
N THR A 167 1.72 -15.68 -16.40
CA THR A 167 1.70 -15.94 -17.84
C THR A 167 1.96 -14.66 -18.63
N LYS A 168 1.18 -13.62 -18.35
CA LYS A 168 1.15 -12.37 -19.13
C LYS A 168 2.22 -11.37 -18.67
N ARG A 169 2.71 -11.50 -17.45
CA ARG A 169 3.66 -10.57 -16.81
C ARG A 169 3.16 -9.13 -16.82
N ASN A 170 1.84 -8.97 -16.76
CA ASN A 170 1.15 -7.71 -16.78
C ASN A 170 0.02 -7.77 -15.74
N ILE A 171 0.11 -6.87 -14.77
CA ILE A 171 -0.81 -6.86 -13.62
C ILE A 171 -2.21 -6.36 -14.02
N ASP A 172 -2.29 -5.42 -14.97
CA ASP A 172 -3.56 -4.89 -15.44
C ASP A 172 -4.32 -5.95 -16.27
N GLU A 173 -3.60 -6.74 -17.07
CA GLU A 173 -4.20 -7.88 -17.79
C GLU A 173 -4.65 -8.99 -16.83
N ALA A 174 -3.88 -9.26 -15.77
CA ALA A 174 -4.28 -10.22 -14.73
C ALA A 174 -5.54 -9.75 -13.98
N LYS A 175 -5.64 -8.45 -13.70
CA LYS A 175 -6.84 -7.85 -13.12
C LYS A 175 -8.02 -7.93 -14.08
N ALA A 176 -7.83 -7.66 -15.37
CA ALA A 176 -8.89 -7.79 -16.37
C ALA A 176 -9.41 -9.23 -16.49
N GLU A 177 -8.53 -10.22 -16.43
CA GLU A 177 -8.90 -11.63 -16.42
C GLU A 177 -9.72 -12.00 -15.17
N LEU A 178 -9.27 -11.53 -14.00
CA LEU A 178 -10.01 -11.70 -12.74
C LEU A 178 -11.40 -11.08 -12.84
N LEU A 179 -11.54 -9.88 -13.40
CA LEU A 179 -12.83 -9.21 -13.57
C LEU A 179 -13.75 -9.95 -14.55
N ALA A 180 -13.18 -10.60 -15.57
CA ALA A 180 -13.94 -11.32 -16.59
C ALA A 180 -14.42 -12.71 -16.14
N THR A 181 -13.66 -13.40 -15.30
CA THR A 181 -13.87 -14.83 -15.03
C THR A 181 -13.91 -15.19 -13.54
N GLY A 182 -13.64 -14.25 -12.66
CA GLY A 182 -13.67 -14.44 -11.21
C GLY A 182 -15.08 -14.56 -10.64
N ILE A 183 -15.16 -14.91 -9.37
CA ILE A 183 -16.41 -14.96 -8.59
C ILE A 183 -16.49 -13.67 -7.78
N HIS A 184 -17.56 -12.90 -7.95
CA HIS A 184 -17.71 -11.57 -7.33
C HIS A 184 -16.45 -10.70 -7.48
N PRO A 185 -15.91 -10.60 -8.72
CA PRO A 185 -14.59 -10.00 -8.96
C PRO A 185 -14.58 -8.49 -8.67
N GLU A 186 -15.74 -7.84 -8.64
CA GLU A 186 -15.92 -6.43 -8.30
C GLU A 186 -15.47 -6.10 -6.86
N LEU A 187 -15.46 -7.10 -5.97
CA LEU A 187 -14.99 -6.94 -4.61
C LEU A 187 -13.46 -6.80 -4.51
N TYR A 188 -12.74 -7.20 -5.55
CA TYR A 188 -11.28 -7.16 -5.56
C TYR A 188 -10.77 -5.88 -6.21
N LYS A 189 -10.00 -5.12 -5.45
CA LYS A 189 -9.36 -3.90 -5.93
C LYS A 189 -7.86 -4.10 -6.08
N LEU A 190 -7.37 -3.71 -7.25
CA LEU A 190 -5.95 -3.51 -7.49
C LEU A 190 -5.66 -2.03 -7.26
N SER A 191 -4.85 -1.73 -6.25
CA SER A 191 -4.42 -0.36 -5.95
C SER A 191 -2.96 -0.18 -6.33
N LYS A 192 -2.69 0.83 -7.16
CA LYS A 192 -1.35 1.23 -7.56
C LYS A 192 -0.80 2.30 -6.62
N PRO A 193 0.51 2.39 -6.43
CA PRO A 193 1.11 3.40 -5.56
C PRO A 193 0.72 4.82 -5.97
N GLU A 194 0.61 5.09 -7.27
CA GLU A 194 0.25 6.40 -7.81
C GLU A 194 -1.18 6.80 -7.38
N GLU A 195 -2.14 5.87 -7.44
CA GLU A 195 -3.51 6.10 -7.00
C GLU A 195 -3.59 6.33 -5.48
N ILE A 196 -2.81 5.56 -4.72
CA ILE A 196 -2.75 5.71 -3.26
C ILE A 196 -2.12 7.05 -2.89
N PHE A 197 -1.02 7.42 -3.55
CA PHE A 197 -0.37 8.70 -3.35
C PHE A 197 -1.32 9.85 -3.69
N MET A 198 -2.03 9.78 -4.83
CA MET A 198 -3.00 10.78 -5.24
C MET A 198 -4.04 11.01 -4.14
N ASN A 199 -4.69 9.95 -3.67
CA ASN A 199 -5.72 10.04 -2.64
C ASN A 199 -5.19 10.58 -1.31
N ALA A 200 -4.02 10.09 -0.87
CA ALA A 200 -3.42 10.52 0.39
C ALA A 200 -2.93 11.98 0.33
N MET A 201 -2.38 12.40 -0.82
CA MET A 201 -1.93 13.77 -1.03
C MET A 201 -3.10 14.76 -1.14
N CYS A 202 -4.20 14.37 -1.82
CA CYS A 202 -5.43 15.15 -1.84
C CYS A 202 -5.95 15.38 -0.41
N GLY A 203 -6.08 14.32 0.38
CA GLY A 203 -6.50 14.43 1.78
C GLY A 203 -5.56 15.29 2.63
N TYR A 204 -4.25 15.21 2.39
CA TYR A 204 -3.28 16.08 3.04
C TYR A 204 -3.52 17.55 2.68
N LEU A 205 -3.56 17.88 1.40
CA LEU A 205 -3.78 19.26 0.92
C LEU A 205 -5.09 19.82 1.42
N GLU A 206 -6.20 19.10 1.30
CA GLU A 206 -7.50 19.50 1.83
C GLU A 206 -7.44 19.80 3.33
N SER A 207 -6.76 18.95 4.11
CA SER A 207 -6.64 19.14 5.56
C SER A 207 -5.81 20.38 5.91
N GLN A 208 -4.81 20.75 5.09
CA GLN A 208 -3.92 21.88 5.34
C GLN A 208 -4.52 23.21 4.91
N SER A 209 -5.39 23.21 3.90
CA SER A 209 -5.97 24.43 3.30
C SER A 209 -7.24 24.91 3.97
N LYS A 210 -7.85 24.14 4.84
CA LYS A 210 -9.06 24.55 5.58
C LYS A 210 -8.81 25.80 6.38
N ASP A 211 -9.78 26.74 6.30
CA ASP A 211 -9.66 28.05 6.95
C ASP A 211 -9.41 27.96 8.45
N ASP A 212 -10.09 27.03 9.13
CA ASP A 212 -9.86 26.76 10.55
C ASP A 212 -8.43 26.32 10.85
N LYS A 213 -7.81 25.55 9.99
CA LYS A 213 -6.41 25.10 10.12
C LYS A 213 -5.41 26.23 9.85
N ILE A 214 -5.69 27.05 8.85
CA ILE A 214 -4.88 28.25 8.58
C ILE A 214 -4.94 29.21 9.79
N GLU A 215 -6.15 29.45 10.32
CA GLU A 215 -6.31 30.28 11.51
C GLU A 215 -5.61 29.70 12.75
N GLU A 216 -5.71 28.38 12.98
CA GLU A 216 -5.02 27.71 14.08
C GLU A 216 -3.50 27.89 13.99
N ARG A 217 -2.94 27.74 12.79
CA ARG A 217 -1.52 28.00 12.51
C ARG A 217 -1.15 29.45 12.73
N ALA A 218 -1.97 30.37 12.24
CA ALA A 218 -1.75 31.80 12.45
C ALA A 218 -1.70 32.14 13.94
N LYS A 219 -2.63 31.62 14.74
CA LYS A 219 -2.64 31.77 16.21
C LYS A 219 -1.35 31.22 16.84
N THR A 220 -0.93 30.04 16.41
CA THR A 220 0.29 29.40 16.90
C THR A 220 1.53 30.24 16.58
N ILE A 221 1.67 30.71 15.34
CA ILE A 221 2.80 31.53 14.89
C ILE A 221 2.82 32.87 15.63
N ALA A 222 1.65 33.53 15.76
CA ALA A 222 1.55 34.78 16.50
C ALA A 222 1.98 34.64 17.96
N ASN A 223 1.53 33.58 18.63
CA ASN A 223 1.88 33.29 20.03
C ASN A 223 3.38 32.97 20.19
N MET A 224 3.95 32.12 19.34
CA MET A 224 5.37 31.77 19.38
C MET A 224 6.28 32.95 19.07
N GLY A 225 5.89 33.75 18.06
CA GLY A 225 6.61 34.94 17.64
C GLY A 225 6.36 36.16 18.51
N LYS A 226 5.47 36.09 19.51
CA LYS A 226 5.02 37.24 20.33
C LYS A 226 4.61 38.44 19.46
N ILE A 227 3.89 38.14 18.37
CA ILE A 227 3.44 39.17 17.41
C ILE A 227 2.24 39.91 18.02
N ASP A 228 2.37 41.20 18.21
CA ASP A 228 1.28 42.07 18.70
C ASP A 228 0.37 42.43 17.53
N ILE A 229 -0.85 41.88 17.52
CA ILE A 229 -1.88 42.16 16.51
C ILE A 229 -2.95 42.98 17.18
N ARG A 230 -3.12 44.23 16.68
CA ARG A 230 -3.85 45.30 17.38
C ARG A 230 -5.33 45.33 17.03
N ASP A 231 -5.70 44.89 15.83
CA ASP A 231 -7.08 44.95 15.35
C ASP A 231 -7.43 43.80 14.39
N GLU A 232 -8.70 43.76 14.01
CA GLU A 232 -9.25 42.69 13.15
C GLU A 232 -8.65 42.73 11.73
N GLN A 233 -8.28 43.91 11.23
CA GLN A 233 -7.71 44.02 9.88
C GLN A 233 -6.27 43.51 9.87
N GLU A 234 -5.45 43.87 10.86
CA GLU A 234 -4.10 43.31 11.05
C GLU A 234 -4.14 41.80 11.18
N TRP A 235 -5.16 41.24 11.88
CA TRP A 235 -5.36 39.79 11.99
C TRP A 235 -5.66 39.15 10.63
N LYS A 236 -6.59 39.70 9.86
CA LYS A 236 -6.90 39.22 8.51
C LYS A 236 -5.68 39.23 7.60
N ASP A 237 -4.93 40.32 7.59
CA ASP A 237 -3.73 40.47 6.79
C ASP A 237 -2.64 39.48 7.23
N PHE A 238 -2.56 39.19 8.52
CA PHE A 238 -1.64 38.18 9.05
C PHE A 238 -2.04 36.75 8.63
N VAL A 239 -3.31 36.41 8.73
CA VAL A 239 -3.85 35.12 8.27
C VAL A 239 -3.60 34.91 6.78
N GLU A 240 -3.80 35.93 5.95
CA GLU A 240 -3.50 35.86 4.50
C GLU A 240 -2.01 35.66 4.23
N ARG A 241 -1.12 36.29 4.99
CA ARG A 241 0.32 36.01 4.89
C ARG A 241 0.66 34.58 5.27
N VAL A 242 0.05 34.04 6.33
CA VAL A 242 0.23 32.64 6.74
C VAL A 242 -0.30 31.71 5.65
N ARG A 243 -1.46 32.00 5.06
CA ARG A 243 -2.03 31.24 3.94
C ARG A 243 -1.06 31.20 2.75
N LYS A 244 -0.47 32.32 2.40
CA LYS A 244 0.53 32.39 1.32
C LYS A 244 1.77 31.53 1.63
N LEU A 245 2.29 31.62 2.85
CA LEU A 245 3.44 30.80 3.28
C LEU A 245 3.13 29.32 3.24
N VAL A 246 1.93 28.90 3.67
CA VAL A 246 1.50 27.50 3.58
C VAL A 246 1.50 27.03 2.13
N LYS A 247 0.95 27.81 1.20
CA LYS A 247 0.95 27.47 -0.23
C LYS A 247 2.36 27.38 -0.84
N GLU A 248 3.28 28.25 -0.43
CA GLU A 248 4.68 28.20 -0.87
C GLU A 248 5.43 26.99 -0.33
N GLU A 249 5.11 26.58 0.90
CA GLU A 249 5.70 25.37 1.50
C GLU A 249 5.09 24.08 0.91
N ASP A 250 3.84 24.10 0.44
CA ASP A 250 3.17 22.92 -0.14
C ASP A 250 3.94 22.35 -1.35
N GLU A 251 4.56 23.17 -2.20
CA GLU A 251 5.39 22.69 -3.31
C GLU A 251 6.62 21.93 -2.81
N LYS A 252 7.28 22.46 -1.77
CA LYS A 252 8.44 21.78 -1.18
C LYS A 252 8.04 20.47 -0.50
N HIS A 253 6.92 20.46 0.21
CA HIS A 253 6.38 19.26 0.85
C HIS A 253 5.96 18.24 -0.20
N TYR A 254 5.34 18.67 -1.30
CA TYR A 254 4.97 17.78 -2.40
C TYR A 254 6.19 17.04 -2.93
N GLN A 255 7.27 17.76 -3.27
CA GLN A 255 8.51 17.16 -3.75
C GLN A 255 9.11 16.19 -2.73
N LEU A 256 9.15 16.60 -1.46
CA LEU A 256 9.65 15.74 -0.38
C LEU A 256 8.81 14.46 -0.26
N TYR A 257 7.48 14.56 -0.33
CA TYR A 257 6.59 13.41 -0.21
C TYR A 257 6.69 12.48 -1.42
N VAL A 258 6.80 12.99 -2.63
CA VAL A 258 7.08 12.18 -3.83
C VAL A 258 8.38 11.39 -3.64
N GLN A 259 9.46 12.07 -3.28
CA GLN A 259 10.77 11.45 -3.08
C GLN A 259 10.73 10.38 -1.98
N THR A 260 10.04 10.65 -0.88
CA THR A 260 9.93 9.72 0.26
C THR A 260 9.00 8.57 -0.06
N PHE A 261 7.77 8.85 -0.48
CA PHE A 261 6.74 7.84 -0.68
C PHE A 261 7.14 6.78 -1.71
N PHE A 262 7.68 7.21 -2.84
CA PHE A 262 8.13 6.30 -3.90
C PHE A 262 9.57 5.79 -3.69
N MET A 263 10.26 6.20 -2.62
CA MET A 263 11.64 5.84 -2.30
C MET A 263 12.68 6.33 -3.33
N PHE A 264 12.38 7.41 -4.07
CA PHE A 264 13.35 7.97 -5.03
C PHE A 264 14.58 8.55 -4.34
N ASN A 265 14.41 9.01 -3.08
CA ASN A 265 15.51 9.43 -2.22
C ASN A 265 16.49 8.30 -1.87
N LEU A 266 16.05 7.04 -1.88
CA LEU A 266 16.90 5.85 -1.64
C LEU A 266 17.36 5.21 -2.95
N TYR A 267 16.51 5.20 -3.97
CA TYR A 267 16.67 4.49 -5.24
C TYR A 267 16.29 5.38 -6.42
N PRO A 268 17.10 6.39 -6.79
CA PRO A 268 16.76 7.31 -7.90
C PRO A 268 16.52 6.59 -9.23
N GLU A 269 17.15 5.44 -9.43
CA GLU A 269 17.05 4.64 -10.67
C GLU A 269 15.65 4.04 -10.92
N ILE A 270 14.75 4.08 -9.93
CA ILE A 270 13.40 3.56 -10.10
C ILE A 270 12.35 4.63 -10.47
N GLU A 271 12.74 5.89 -10.60
CA GLU A 271 11.81 7.00 -10.85
C GLU A 271 10.99 6.78 -12.13
N ASP A 272 11.61 6.31 -13.20
CA ASP A 272 10.95 6.04 -14.48
C ASP A 272 9.88 4.90 -14.42
N ARG A 273 9.79 4.19 -13.31
CA ARG A 273 8.81 3.12 -13.12
C ARG A 273 7.43 3.64 -12.76
N PHE A 274 7.34 4.86 -12.24
CA PHE A 274 6.13 5.44 -11.69
C PHE A 274 5.73 6.67 -12.48
N GLN A 275 4.41 6.77 -12.73
CA GLN A 275 3.84 7.95 -13.39
C GLN A 275 3.33 8.92 -12.32
N VAL A 276 4.24 9.75 -11.83
CA VAL A 276 3.94 10.74 -10.78
C VAL A 276 4.07 12.13 -11.37
N PRO A 277 3.11 13.05 -11.12
CA PRO A 277 3.24 14.45 -11.51
C PRO A 277 4.52 15.07 -10.97
N LYS A 278 5.25 15.80 -11.79
CA LYS A 278 6.55 16.36 -11.41
C LYS A 278 6.44 17.58 -10.51
N THR A 279 5.31 18.26 -10.54
CA THR A 279 5.04 19.49 -9.76
C THR A 279 3.70 19.40 -9.07
N LEU A 280 3.52 20.14 -7.99
CA LEU A 280 2.22 20.28 -7.33
C LEU A 280 1.16 20.87 -8.27
N ALA A 281 1.57 21.73 -9.21
CA ALA A 281 0.65 22.30 -10.21
C ALA A 281 0.09 21.24 -11.15
N GLU A 282 0.95 20.35 -11.70
CA GLU A 282 0.52 19.22 -12.50
C GLU A 282 -0.37 18.25 -11.70
N PHE A 283 -0.02 18.01 -10.43
CA PHE A 283 -0.83 17.19 -9.52
C PHE A 283 -2.25 17.75 -9.36
N LYS A 284 -2.36 19.06 -9.07
CA LYS A 284 -3.66 19.73 -8.90
C LYS A 284 -4.50 19.72 -10.19
N GLU A 285 -3.88 19.84 -11.35
CA GLU A 285 -4.56 19.73 -12.64
C GLU A 285 -5.16 18.33 -12.86
N ILE A 286 -4.40 17.28 -12.54
CA ILE A 286 -4.89 15.90 -12.62
C ILE A 286 -6.04 15.66 -11.63
N ALA A 287 -5.88 16.08 -10.37
CA ALA A 287 -6.91 15.96 -9.35
C ALA A 287 -8.21 16.66 -9.78
N LYS A 288 -8.11 17.84 -10.35
CA LYS A 288 -9.26 18.59 -10.89
C LYS A 288 -9.95 17.86 -12.02
N ASN A 289 -9.20 17.24 -12.94
CA ASN A 289 -9.76 16.45 -14.03
C ASN A 289 -10.49 15.19 -13.52
N GLU A 290 -10.13 14.67 -12.35
CA GLU A 290 -10.82 13.59 -11.65
C GLU A 290 -11.99 14.08 -10.76
N GLY A 291 -12.30 15.37 -10.79
CA GLY A 291 -13.41 15.99 -10.04
C GLY A 291 -13.06 16.34 -8.59
N ILE A 292 -11.79 16.35 -8.24
CA ILE A 292 -11.30 16.75 -6.92
C ILE A 292 -10.84 18.20 -7.01
N ASP A 293 -11.56 19.10 -6.36
CA ASP A 293 -11.22 20.54 -6.33
C ASP A 293 -10.28 20.82 -5.15
N LEU A 294 -9.00 20.97 -5.47
CA LEU A 294 -7.95 21.34 -4.51
C LEU A 294 -7.66 22.84 -4.67
N TYR A 295 -8.31 23.68 -3.89
CA TYR A 295 -8.17 25.16 -3.75
C TYR A 295 -7.11 25.90 -4.60
#